data_8c86936b128c6c4d4918acb31443d1c6
#
_entry.id   8c86936b128c6c4d4918acb31443d1c6
#
_cell.length_a   1.000
_cell.length_b   1.000
_cell.length_c   1.000
_cell.angle_alpha   90.00
_cell.angle_beta   90.00
_cell.angle_gamma   90.00
#
_symmetry.space_group_name_H-M   'P 1'
#
loop_
_entity.id
_entity.type
_entity.pdbx_description
1 polymer ?
#
loop_
_entity_poly.entity_id
_entity_poly.type
_entity_poly.pdbx_seq_one_letter_code
_entity_poly.pdbx_strand_id
1 'polypeptide(L)'
;MNYETLAIERRGAVATIWMDRPAVFNAFNEQLIAELAAACAELDADAGVRVVVLAGRGKHFSAGADLNWMRRASDSTEAENLADSRKFAAMLRTLSGMSKPTIARVQGAALGGGTGLTAACDMAIAADDASFATSEVKFGIIPAVISPYVLRAIGPRHALRYFQSAERISAQRALA
;
A
#
# COMPACT_ATOMS: atom_id res chain seq x y z
N MET A 1 -0.59 13.99 15.62
CA MET A 1 -0.28 12.75 16.38
C MET A 1 1.18 12.39 16.14
N ASN A 2 1.82 11.73 17.09
CA ASN A 2 3.14 11.15 16.84
C ASN A 2 2.93 9.73 16.32
N TYR A 3 3.38 9.46 15.11
CA TYR A 3 3.39 8.13 14.51
C TYR A 3 4.74 7.46 14.74
N GLU A 4 4.76 6.15 14.87
CA GLU A 4 6.00 5.36 15.04
C GLU A 4 6.56 4.85 13.70
N THR A 5 5.67 4.60 12.75
CA THR A 5 5.99 4.00 11.45
C THR A 5 5.77 4.94 10.27
N LEU A 6 5.26 6.14 10.54
CA LEU A 6 5.01 7.19 9.55
C LEU A 6 5.65 8.52 9.94
N ALA A 7 5.93 9.34 8.93
CA ALA A 7 6.20 10.76 9.09
C ALA A 7 5.27 11.57 8.17
N ILE A 8 4.71 12.68 8.69
CA ILE A 8 3.88 13.59 7.88
C ILE A 8 4.66 14.85 7.60
N GLU A 9 4.85 15.15 6.34
CA GLU A 9 5.46 16.41 5.88
C GLU A 9 4.40 17.27 5.18
N ARG A 10 4.41 18.57 5.45
CA ARG A 10 3.50 19.52 4.80
C ARG A 10 4.27 20.58 4.02
N ARG A 11 3.81 20.84 2.80
CA ARG A 11 4.28 21.94 1.94
C ARG A 11 3.07 22.67 1.38
N GLY A 12 2.71 23.78 1.99
CA GLY A 12 1.44 24.46 1.68
C GLY A 12 0.25 23.54 1.88
N ALA A 13 -0.58 23.38 0.87
CA ALA A 13 -1.77 22.53 0.90
C ALA A 13 -1.52 21.07 0.53
N VAL A 14 -0.27 20.65 0.35
CA VAL A 14 0.11 19.27 0.06
C VAL A 14 0.64 18.61 1.32
N ALA A 15 0.06 17.48 1.71
CA ALA A 15 0.57 16.63 2.77
C ALA A 15 1.19 15.37 2.18
N THR A 16 2.39 15.01 2.64
CA THR A 16 3.03 13.75 2.27
C THR A 16 3.04 12.82 3.48
N ILE A 17 2.45 11.66 3.33
CA ILE A 17 2.57 10.54 4.27
C ILE A 17 3.79 9.72 3.84
N TRP A 18 4.83 9.74 4.64
CA TRP A 18 6.00 8.89 4.44
C TRP A 18 5.86 7.63 5.28
N MET A 19 5.83 6.46 4.66
CA MET A 19 6.10 5.21 5.37
C MET A 19 7.57 5.23 5.79
N ASP A 20 7.85 5.09 7.08
CA ASP A 20 9.17 5.31 7.67
C ASP A 20 9.67 4.07 8.43
N ARG A 21 9.71 2.95 7.72
CA ARG A 21 10.29 1.67 8.14
C ARG A 21 11.36 1.19 7.14
N PRO A 22 12.36 2.03 6.78
CA PRO A 22 13.30 1.71 5.69
C PRO A 22 14.13 0.45 5.94
N ALA A 23 14.42 0.13 7.20
CA ALA A 23 15.19 -1.08 7.59
C ALA A 23 14.49 -2.40 7.19
N VAL A 24 13.18 -2.38 7.07
CA VAL A 24 12.35 -3.51 6.61
C VAL A 24 11.62 -3.18 5.31
N PHE A 25 12.15 -2.23 4.53
CA PHE A 25 11.62 -1.83 3.23
C PHE A 25 10.14 -1.43 3.27
N ASN A 26 9.72 -0.74 4.33
CA ASN A 26 8.33 -0.30 4.57
C ASN A 26 7.31 -1.44 4.51
N ALA A 27 7.71 -2.63 4.98
CA ALA A 27 6.81 -3.78 5.06
C ALA A 27 5.69 -3.55 6.07
N PHE A 28 4.51 -4.11 5.79
CA PHE A 28 3.30 -3.95 6.59
C PHE A 28 3.33 -4.78 7.87
N ASN A 29 3.04 -4.14 8.96
CA ASN A 29 2.61 -4.76 10.21
C ASN A 29 1.33 -4.08 10.72
N GLU A 30 0.81 -4.54 11.84
CA GLU A 30 -0.42 -4.04 12.46
C GLU A 30 -0.33 -2.54 12.74
N GLN A 31 0.84 -2.06 13.20
CA GLN A 31 1.07 -0.66 13.54
C GLN A 31 1.01 0.24 12.29
N LEU A 32 1.73 -0.12 11.22
CA LEU A 32 1.73 0.65 9.98
C LEU A 32 0.31 0.72 9.37
N ILE A 33 -0.45 -0.38 9.41
CA ILE A 33 -1.83 -0.44 8.91
C ILE A 33 -2.72 0.53 9.71
N ALA A 34 -2.63 0.49 11.04
CA ALA A 34 -3.43 1.35 11.91
C ALA A 34 -3.08 2.84 11.73
N GLU A 35 -1.78 3.14 11.66
CA GLU A 35 -1.30 4.52 11.49
C GLU A 35 -1.64 5.09 10.11
N LEU A 36 -1.54 4.30 9.03
CA LEU A 36 -1.98 4.73 7.70
C LEU A 36 -3.47 5.07 7.68
N ALA A 37 -4.31 4.23 8.29
CA ALA A 37 -5.74 4.49 8.38
C ALA A 37 -6.03 5.80 9.13
N ALA A 38 -5.36 6.00 10.27
CA ALA A 38 -5.52 7.21 11.08
C ALA A 38 -5.02 8.46 10.35
N ALA A 39 -3.83 8.41 9.73
CA ALA A 39 -3.26 9.52 8.97
C ALA A 39 -4.14 9.92 7.78
N CYS A 40 -4.66 8.96 7.03
CA CYS A 40 -5.59 9.24 5.94
C CYS A 40 -6.86 9.94 6.44
N ALA A 41 -7.47 9.45 7.51
CA ALA A 41 -8.67 10.06 8.08
C ALA A 41 -8.41 11.49 8.61
N GLU A 42 -7.29 11.70 9.31
CA GLU A 42 -6.88 13.01 9.81
C GLU A 42 -6.66 14.02 8.68
N LEU A 43 -5.89 13.63 7.65
CA LEU A 43 -5.60 14.50 6.52
C LEU A 43 -6.82 14.76 5.64
N ASP A 44 -7.75 13.82 5.56
CA ASP A 44 -9.01 14.01 4.84
C ASP A 44 -9.92 15.03 5.53
N ALA A 45 -9.94 15.05 6.86
CA ALA A 45 -10.70 16.01 7.65
C ALA A 45 -10.05 17.42 7.72
N ASP A 46 -8.76 17.54 7.40
CA ASP A 46 -8.02 18.80 7.52
C ASP A 46 -8.31 19.73 6.33
N ALA A 47 -9.03 20.83 6.58
CA ALA A 47 -9.36 21.83 5.56
C ALA A 47 -8.13 22.52 4.94
N GLY A 48 -6.98 22.52 5.61
CA GLY A 48 -5.71 23.07 5.10
C GLY A 48 -5.01 22.15 4.09
N VAL A 49 -5.42 20.88 3.98
CA VAL A 49 -4.87 19.90 3.04
C VAL A 49 -5.78 19.78 1.84
N ARG A 50 -5.21 19.84 0.63
CA ARG A 50 -5.93 19.68 -0.65
C ARG A 50 -5.48 18.48 -1.46
N VAL A 51 -4.28 17.94 -1.21
CA VAL A 51 -3.70 16.79 -1.90
C VAL A 51 -2.90 15.98 -0.90
N VAL A 52 -3.01 14.66 -0.97
CA VAL A 52 -2.22 13.74 -0.16
C VAL A 52 -1.30 12.93 -1.07
N VAL A 53 -0.01 12.91 -0.73
CA VAL A 53 1.00 12.08 -1.38
C VAL A 53 1.36 10.94 -0.43
N LEU A 54 1.31 9.70 -0.89
CA LEU A 54 1.83 8.54 -0.18
C LEU A 54 3.17 8.14 -0.74
N ALA A 55 4.20 8.06 0.11
CA ALA A 55 5.58 7.76 -0.27
C ALA A 55 6.25 6.82 0.73
N GLY A 56 7.36 6.19 0.35
CA GLY A 56 8.18 5.38 1.23
C GLY A 56 9.56 5.99 1.45
N ARG A 57 10.06 5.99 2.68
CA ARG A 57 11.45 6.33 2.97
C ARG A 57 12.38 5.19 2.50
N GLY A 58 13.60 5.53 2.10
CA GLY A 58 14.63 4.56 1.71
C GLY A 58 14.49 4.04 0.29
N LYS A 59 14.99 2.81 0.05
CA LYS A 59 15.19 2.23 -1.29
C LYS A 59 13.88 1.83 -1.99
N HIS A 60 12.90 1.38 -1.25
CA HIS A 60 11.67 0.80 -1.77
C HIS A 60 10.43 1.51 -1.24
N PHE A 61 9.40 1.55 -2.06
CA PHE A 61 8.09 2.06 -1.65
C PHE A 61 7.50 1.17 -0.55
N SER A 62 7.32 -0.13 -0.81
CA SER A 62 6.95 -1.13 0.19
C SER A 62 7.21 -2.54 -0.31
N ALA A 63 7.81 -3.38 0.53
CA ALA A 63 8.07 -4.79 0.22
C ALA A 63 6.87 -5.73 0.46
N GLY A 64 5.71 -5.20 0.85
CA GLY A 64 4.53 -5.99 1.18
C GLY A 64 4.44 -6.37 2.65
N ALA A 65 3.96 -7.56 2.99
CA ALA A 65 3.79 -7.99 4.37
C ALA A 65 5.12 -8.21 5.09
N ASP A 66 5.19 -7.78 6.35
CA ASP A 66 6.33 -8.03 7.24
C ASP A 66 6.43 -9.53 7.54
N LEU A 67 7.61 -10.12 7.37
CA LEU A 67 7.82 -11.55 7.55
C LEU A 67 7.50 -12.03 8.97
N ASN A 68 7.76 -11.19 9.98
CA ASN A 68 7.43 -11.53 11.36
C ASN A 68 5.92 -11.48 11.59
N TRP A 69 5.23 -10.52 10.96
CA TRP A 69 3.76 -10.48 10.98
C TRP A 69 3.16 -11.72 10.29
N MET A 70 3.68 -12.10 9.13
CA MET A 70 3.24 -13.32 8.42
C MET A 70 3.46 -14.60 9.25
N ARG A 71 4.60 -14.71 9.96
CA ARG A 71 4.85 -15.86 10.85
C ARG A 71 3.85 -15.91 11.99
N ARG A 72 3.57 -14.79 12.65
CA ARG A 72 2.53 -14.74 13.69
C ARG A 72 1.16 -15.11 13.15
N ALA A 73 0.82 -14.65 11.96
CA ALA A 73 -0.45 -14.99 11.32
C ALA A 73 -0.60 -16.51 11.04
N SER A 74 0.50 -17.23 10.78
CA SER A 74 0.45 -18.70 10.61
C SER A 74 0.10 -19.44 11.89
N ASP A 75 0.37 -18.86 13.04
CA ASP A 75 0.09 -19.43 14.36
C ASP A 75 -1.23 -18.91 14.97
N SER A 76 -1.85 -17.93 14.31
CA SER A 76 -3.10 -17.31 14.75
C SER A 76 -4.33 -18.11 14.32
N THR A 77 -5.42 -17.90 15.04
CA THR A 77 -6.72 -18.49 14.69
C THR A 77 -7.30 -17.84 13.42
N GLU A 78 -8.26 -18.52 12.78
CA GLU A 78 -9.00 -17.97 11.64
C GLU A 78 -9.69 -16.64 12.00
N ALA A 79 -10.27 -16.53 13.20
CA ALA A 79 -10.94 -15.31 13.65
C ALA A 79 -9.97 -14.12 13.77
N GLU A 80 -8.76 -14.34 14.29
CA GLU A 80 -7.72 -13.33 14.41
C GLU A 80 -7.21 -12.91 13.03
N ASN A 81 -6.93 -13.87 12.15
CA ASN A 81 -6.51 -13.59 10.77
C ASN A 81 -7.58 -12.81 9.98
N LEU A 82 -8.86 -13.16 10.18
CA LEU A 82 -9.96 -12.42 9.58
C LEU A 82 -10.06 -10.99 10.13
N ALA A 83 -9.86 -10.80 11.43
CA ALA A 83 -9.86 -9.48 12.05
C ALA A 83 -8.73 -8.60 11.49
N ASP A 84 -7.52 -9.13 11.33
CA ASP A 84 -6.38 -8.40 10.77
C ASP A 84 -6.57 -8.10 9.28
N SER A 85 -7.11 -9.03 8.50
CA SER A 85 -7.48 -8.79 7.11
C SER A 85 -8.52 -7.68 6.97
N ARG A 86 -9.49 -7.61 7.88
CA ARG A 86 -10.50 -6.54 7.93
C ARG A 86 -9.89 -5.18 8.25
N LYS A 87 -8.92 -5.11 9.16
CA LYS A 87 -8.18 -3.86 9.46
C LYS A 87 -7.42 -3.38 8.23
N PHE A 88 -6.73 -4.28 7.54
CA PHE A 88 -6.02 -3.93 6.30
C PHE A 88 -6.98 -3.48 5.19
N ALA A 89 -8.10 -4.17 5.01
CA ALA A 89 -9.13 -3.78 4.05
C ALA A 89 -9.76 -2.42 4.41
N ALA A 90 -9.97 -2.14 5.69
CA ALA A 90 -10.48 -0.86 6.17
C ALA A 90 -9.49 0.28 5.87
N MET A 91 -8.19 0.08 6.11
CA MET A 91 -7.14 1.05 5.79
C MET A 91 -7.13 1.39 4.29
N LEU A 92 -7.14 0.39 3.41
CA LEU A 92 -7.19 0.62 1.95
C LEU A 92 -8.47 1.34 1.52
N ARG A 93 -9.60 1.02 2.15
CA ARG A 93 -10.88 1.71 1.90
C ARG A 93 -10.82 3.15 2.34
N THR A 94 -10.21 3.45 3.49
CA THR A 94 -10.01 4.84 3.95
C THR A 94 -9.15 5.62 2.96
N LEU A 95 -8.02 5.08 2.51
CA LEU A 95 -7.15 5.71 1.52
C LEU A 95 -7.89 5.95 0.19
N SER A 96 -8.54 4.92 -0.35
CA SER A 96 -9.23 5.00 -1.64
C SER A 96 -10.53 5.82 -1.60
N GLY A 97 -11.07 6.06 -0.41
CA GLY A 97 -12.30 6.83 -0.19
C GLY A 97 -12.05 8.27 0.26
N MET A 98 -10.80 8.73 0.28
CA MET A 98 -10.50 10.12 0.64
C MET A 98 -11.21 11.09 -0.31
N SER A 99 -11.71 12.19 0.24
CA SER A 99 -12.34 13.27 -0.53
C SER A 99 -11.32 14.12 -1.31
N LYS A 100 -10.04 13.92 -1.03
CA LYS A 100 -8.90 14.66 -1.60
C LYS A 100 -8.14 13.77 -2.57
N PRO A 101 -7.63 14.32 -3.68
CA PRO A 101 -6.77 13.56 -4.59
C PRO A 101 -5.58 12.93 -3.86
N THR A 102 -5.34 11.66 -4.15
CA THR A 102 -4.27 10.84 -3.58
C THR A 102 -3.26 10.44 -4.65
N ILE A 103 -1.97 10.60 -4.37
CA ILE A 103 -0.89 10.29 -5.31
C ILE A 103 0.09 9.33 -4.64
N ALA A 104 0.25 8.14 -5.21
CA ALA A 104 1.35 7.25 -4.83
C ALA A 104 2.63 7.69 -5.52
N ARG A 105 3.67 8.02 -4.75
CA ARG A 105 5.02 8.28 -5.25
C ARG A 105 5.88 7.04 -5.03
N VAL A 106 6.14 6.30 -6.09
CA VAL A 106 6.72 4.96 -6.05
C VAL A 106 8.16 4.96 -6.55
N GLN A 107 9.10 4.46 -5.75
CA GLN A 107 10.47 4.15 -6.16
C GLN A 107 10.80 2.69 -5.79
N GLY A 108 11.69 2.06 -6.54
CA GLY A 108 12.13 0.69 -6.30
C GLY A 108 10.97 -0.31 -6.33
N ALA A 109 10.82 -1.13 -5.28
CA ALA A 109 9.79 -2.16 -5.24
C ALA A 109 8.51 -1.72 -4.54
N ALA A 110 7.37 -2.05 -5.14
CA ALA A 110 6.03 -2.02 -4.54
C ALA A 110 5.43 -3.43 -4.69
N LEU A 111 5.48 -4.25 -3.63
CA LEU A 111 5.12 -5.67 -3.70
C LEU A 111 3.90 -5.98 -2.82
N GLY A 112 3.07 -6.91 -3.25
CA GLY A 112 1.88 -7.34 -2.50
C GLY A 112 1.02 -6.16 -2.05
N GLY A 113 0.91 -5.94 -0.73
CA GLY A 113 0.23 -4.77 -0.16
C GLY A 113 0.75 -3.42 -0.67
N GLY A 114 2.04 -3.30 -1.03
CA GLY A 114 2.61 -2.11 -1.65
C GLY A 114 2.02 -1.82 -3.03
N THR A 115 1.80 -2.86 -3.85
CA THR A 115 1.03 -2.74 -5.10
C THR A 115 -0.41 -2.33 -4.80
N GLY A 116 -1.01 -2.91 -3.74
CA GLY A 116 -2.35 -2.55 -3.28
C GLY A 116 -2.50 -1.09 -2.90
N LEU A 117 -1.55 -0.52 -2.13
CA LEU A 117 -1.52 0.91 -1.79
C LEU A 117 -1.43 1.78 -3.05
N THR A 118 -0.53 1.42 -3.97
CA THR A 118 -0.39 2.16 -5.24
C THR A 118 -1.71 2.17 -6.02
N ALA A 119 -2.36 1.02 -6.11
CA ALA A 119 -3.64 0.88 -6.83
C ALA A 119 -4.83 1.51 -6.09
N ALA A 120 -4.74 1.70 -4.77
CA ALA A 120 -5.76 2.36 -3.96
C ALA A 120 -5.72 3.89 -4.06
N CYS A 121 -4.57 4.48 -4.42
CA CYS A 121 -4.47 5.90 -4.73
C CYS A 121 -5.14 6.22 -6.07
N ASP A 122 -5.53 7.50 -6.26
CA ASP A 122 -6.14 7.98 -7.52
C ASP A 122 -5.12 8.01 -8.65
N MET A 123 -3.87 8.35 -8.34
CA MET A 123 -2.78 8.47 -9.30
C MET A 123 -1.52 7.81 -8.76
N ALA A 124 -0.67 7.32 -9.67
CA ALA A 124 0.65 6.84 -9.34
C ALA A 124 1.71 7.52 -10.20
N ILE A 125 2.79 7.99 -9.55
CA ILE A 125 4.00 8.48 -10.21
C ILE A 125 5.12 7.53 -9.80
N ALA A 126 5.68 6.82 -10.76
CA ALA A 126 6.71 5.83 -10.53
C ALA A 126 8.06 6.28 -11.11
N ALA A 127 9.13 6.04 -10.38
CA ALA A 127 10.49 6.14 -10.92
C ALA A 127 10.70 5.06 -12.00
N ASP A 128 11.64 5.29 -12.92
CA ASP A 128 11.91 4.38 -14.04
C ASP A 128 12.35 2.97 -13.58
N ASP A 129 12.99 2.89 -12.40
CA ASP A 129 13.42 1.65 -11.77
C ASP A 129 12.33 0.98 -10.91
N ALA A 130 11.16 1.59 -10.82
CA ALA A 130 10.08 1.03 -10.02
C ALA A 130 9.55 -0.30 -10.60
N SER A 131 9.17 -1.19 -9.71
CA SER A 131 8.59 -2.47 -10.07
C SER A 131 7.45 -2.86 -9.13
N PHE A 132 6.43 -3.47 -9.70
CA PHE A 132 5.23 -3.91 -8.99
C PHE A 132 5.09 -5.43 -9.08
N ALA A 133 4.49 -6.05 -8.09
CA ALA A 133 4.08 -7.45 -8.17
C ALA A 133 3.00 -7.79 -7.14
N THR A 134 2.09 -8.66 -7.51
CA THR A 134 1.20 -9.38 -6.59
C THR A 134 1.83 -10.74 -6.32
N SER A 135 2.60 -10.85 -5.24
CA SER A 135 3.47 -12.01 -4.96
C SER A 135 2.81 -13.10 -4.12
N GLU A 136 1.55 -12.93 -3.79
CA GLU A 136 0.77 -13.76 -2.86
C GLU A 136 0.75 -15.24 -3.26
N VAL A 137 0.63 -15.55 -4.56
CA VAL A 137 0.61 -16.94 -5.06
C VAL A 137 1.90 -17.71 -4.74
N LYS A 138 3.05 -17.03 -4.57
CA LYS A 138 4.31 -17.67 -4.16
C LYS A 138 4.28 -18.22 -2.74
N PHE A 139 3.33 -17.75 -1.94
CA PHE A 139 3.09 -18.18 -0.55
C PHE A 139 1.84 -19.07 -0.43
N GLY A 140 1.25 -19.49 -1.56
CA GLY A 140 0.03 -20.31 -1.57
C GLY A 140 -1.24 -19.58 -1.14
N ILE A 141 -1.24 -18.25 -1.17
CA ILE A 141 -2.38 -17.40 -0.83
C ILE A 141 -2.81 -16.55 -2.04
N ILE A 142 -3.94 -15.87 -1.92
CA ILE A 142 -4.46 -14.95 -2.94
C ILE A 142 -4.35 -13.50 -2.47
N PRO A 143 -4.24 -12.52 -3.37
CA PRO A 143 -4.22 -11.09 -3.02
C PRO A 143 -5.61 -10.55 -2.69
N ALA A 144 -6.37 -11.22 -1.80
CA ALA A 144 -7.79 -10.97 -1.56
C ALA A 144 -8.08 -9.51 -1.19
N VAL A 145 -7.31 -8.95 -0.24
CA VAL A 145 -7.56 -7.60 0.30
C VAL A 145 -7.26 -6.50 -0.74
N ILE A 146 -6.22 -6.68 -1.55
CA ILE A 146 -5.79 -5.68 -2.54
C ILE A 146 -6.48 -5.84 -3.90
N SER A 147 -7.06 -7.00 -4.18
CA SER A 147 -7.59 -7.33 -5.50
C SER A 147 -8.62 -6.33 -6.05
N PRO A 148 -9.55 -5.75 -5.28
CA PRO A 148 -10.51 -4.79 -5.82
C PRO A 148 -9.83 -3.55 -6.41
N TYR A 149 -8.76 -3.09 -5.78
CA TYR A 149 -8.01 -1.90 -6.20
C TYR A 149 -7.14 -2.21 -7.42
N VAL A 150 -6.43 -3.32 -7.41
CA VAL A 150 -5.61 -3.76 -8.55
C VAL A 150 -6.48 -4.04 -9.78
N LEU A 151 -7.62 -4.73 -9.61
CA LEU A 151 -8.60 -4.96 -10.70
C LEU A 151 -9.09 -3.65 -11.29
N ARG A 152 -9.40 -2.64 -10.45
CA ARG A 152 -9.80 -1.31 -10.91
C ARG A 152 -8.70 -0.61 -11.71
N ALA A 153 -7.42 -0.76 -11.29
CA ALA A 153 -6.30 -0.05 -11.89
C ALA A 153 -5.86 -0.65 -13.23
N ILE A 154 -5.79 -2.00 -13.37
CA ILE A 154 -5.21 -2.65 -14.54
C ILE A 154 -6.19 -3.53 -15.33
N GLY A 155 -7.44 -3.59 -14.90
CA GLY A 155 -8.48 -4.41 -15.50
C GLY A 155 -8.35 -5.91 -15.20
N PRO A 156 -9.45 -6.67 -15.40
CA PRO A 156 -9.51 -8.08 -14.98
C PRO A 156 -8.54 -8.98 -15.74
N ARG A 157 -8.29 -8.71 -17.02
CA ARG A 157 -7.41 -9.55 -17.85
C ARG A 157 -5.96 -9.47 -17.40
N HIS A 158 -5.43 -8.30 -17.13
CA HIS A 158 -4.06 -8.14 -16.63
C HIS A 158 -3.95 -8.63 -15.17
N ALA A 159 -4.94 -8.31 -14.34
CA ALA A 159 -4.95 -8.77 -12.96
C ALA A 159 -4.92 -10.30 -12.87
N LEU A 160 -5.73 -11.02 -13.68
CA LEU A 160 -5.73 -12.48 -13.73
C LEU A 160 -4.34 -13.05 -14.03
N ARG A 161 -3.63 -12.48 -15.01
CA ARG A 161 -2.26 -12.86 -15.34
C ARG A 161 -1.33 -12.68 -14.16
N TYR A 162 -1.28 -11.48 -13.58
CA TYR A 162 -0.30 -11.15 -12.55
C TYR A 162 -0.61 -11.80 -11.20
N PHE A 163 -1.88 -12.01 -10.86
CA PHE A 163 -2.26 -12.75 -9.65
C PHE A 163 -1.83 -14.20 -9.69
N GLN A 164 -1.81 -14.82 -10.88
CA GLN A 164 -1.43 -16.23 -11.03
C GLN A 164 0.07 -16.44 -11.27
N SER A 165 0.74 -15.51 -11.95
CA SER A 165 2.16 -15.66 -12.32
C SER A 165 3.12 -15.07 -11.30
N ALA A 166 2.67 -14.08 -10.50
CA ALA A 166 3.52 -13.24 -9.66
C ALA A 166 4.70 -12.60 -10.42
N GLU A 167 4.52 -12.36 -11.73
CA GLU A 167 5.50 -11.64 -12.54
C GLU A 167 5.75 -10.25 -11.99
N ARG A 168 6.98 -9.75 -12.16
CA ARG A 168 7.27 -8.34 -11.91
C ARG A 168 6.81 -7.50 -13.09
N ILE A 169 6.14 -6.41 -12.78
CA ILE A 169 5.68 -5.39 -13.72
C ILE A 169 6.64 -4.21 -13.59
N SER A 170 7.38 -3.87 -14.65
CA SER A 170 8.23 -2.67 -14.66
C SER A 170 7.39 -1.40 -14.71
N ALA A 171 7.98 -0.25 -14.37
CA ALA A 171 7.34 1.05 -14.49
C ALA A 171 6.83 1.31 -15.91
N GLN A 172 7.63 1.00 -16.95
CA GLN A 172 7.23 1.13 -18.35
C GLN A 172 6.03 0.25 -18.71
N ARG A 173 6.00 -1.01 -18.19
CA ARG A 173 4.87 -1.91 -18.44
C ARG A 173 3.61 -1.47 -17.70
N ALA A 174 3.75 -0.84 -16.54
CA ALA A 174 2.63 -0.31 -15.77
C ALA A 174 2.04 0.96 -16.39
N LEU A 175 2.83 1.70 -17.16
CA LEU A 175 2.41 2.90 -17.88
C LEU A 175 1.61 2.57 -19.16
N ALA A 176 1.89 1.41 -19.79
CA ALA A 176 1.29 0.95 -21.05
C ALA A 176 -0.06 0.26 -20.86
#